data_19bdb4747dc3421d6aefd1f602c79b6d
#
_entry.id   19bdb4747dc3421d6aefd1f602c79b6d
#
_cell.length_a   1.000
_cell.length_b   1.000
_cell.length_c   1.000
_cell.angle_alpha   90.00
_cell.angle_beta   90.00
_cell.angle_gamma   90.00
#
_symmetry.space_group_name_H-M   'P 1'
#
loop_
_entity.id
_entity.type
_entity.pdbx_description
1 polymer ?
#
loop_
_entity_poly.entity_id
_entity_poly.type
_entity_poly.pdbx_seq_one_letter_code
_entity_poly.pdbx_strand_id
1 'polypeptide(L)'
;MNVMKSMKKTVLVGSGLMALALSSHASELFVNIHSGQAMAQGAGLVLAGQAAAQKAPVRVLLCDAAGDIAVVGKELPKLKPKDVTTQQMLQGLIKSGVKVEVCALYLPNTGHAASDLIPGVTPANPADVAAHLLKPEVKTLGF
;
A
#
# COMPACT_ATOMS: atom_id res chain seq x y z
N MET A 1 30.51 76.83 14.67
CA MET A 1 29.30 76.57 13.91
C MET A 1 29.24 75.04 13.78
N ASN A 2 28.59 74.39 14.73
CA ASN A 2 28.57 72.93 14.84
C ASN A 2 27.26 72.39 14.26
N VAL A 3 27.37 71.62 13.18
CA VAL A 3 26.23 70.92 12.59
C VAL A 3 26.21 69.51 13.20
N MET A 4 25.24 69.26 14.11
CA MET A 4 24.99 67.97 14.69
C MET A 4 24.28 67.12 13.67
N LYS A 5 24.90 66.02 13.17
CA LYS A 5 24.31 64.99 12.38
C LYS A 5 23.51 64.01 13.27
N SER A 6 22.18 64.04 13.13
CA SER A 6 21.26 63.12 13.76
C SER A 6 21.36 61.75 13.06
N MET A 7 21.86 60.75 13.77
CA MET A 7 21.81 59.34 13.31
C MET A 7 20.49 58.76 13.68
N LYS A 8 19.62 58.54 12.68
CA LYS A 8 18.38 57.71 12.81
C LYS A 8 18.76 56.26 12.88
N LYS A 9 18.53 55.63 14.04
CA LYS A 9 18.65 54.18 14.21
C LYS A 9 17.43 53.50 13.56
N THR A 10 17.65 52.86 12.45
CA THR A 10 16.61 52.00 11.82
C THR A 10 16.61 50.65 12.56
N VAL A 11 15.56 50.38 13.30
CA VAL A 11 15.32 49.07 13.92
C VAL A 11 14.68 48.17 12.84
N LEU A 12 15.45 47.19 12.33
CA LEU A 12 14.91 46.10 11.50
C LEU A 12 14.22 45.09 12.42
N VAL A 13 12.89 45.11 12.40
CA VAL A 13 12.08 44.05 12.99
C VAL A 13 12.07 42.89 11.99
N GLY A 14 12.89 41.87 12.26
CA GLY A 14 12.90 40.64 11.51
C GLY A 14 11.66 39.80 11.87
N SER A 15 10.63 39.82 11.02
CA SER A 15 9.51 38.89 11.12
C SER A 15 9.96 37.51 10.64
N GLY A 16 10.35 36.65 11.60
CA GLY A 16 10.58 35.25 11.33
C GLY A 16 9.24 34.54 10.98
N LEU A 17 9.00 34.28 9.70
CA LEU A 17 7.96 33.32 9.28
C LEU A 17 8.41 31.92 9.72
N MET A 18 7.86 31.44 10.83
CA MET A 18 7.97 30.06 11.26
C MET A 18 7.05 29.24 10.35
N ALA A 19 7.59 28.67 9.27
CA ALA A 19 6.88 27.75 8.41
C ALA A 19 6.60 26.47 9.23
N LEU A 20 5.36 26.31 9.71
CA LEU A 20 4.88 25.03 10.22
C LEU A 20 4.84 24.07 9.02
N ALA A 21 5.83 23.19 8.92
CA ALA A 21 5.79 22.05 8.03
C ALA A 21 4.68 21.12 8.55
N LEU A 22 3.48 21.25 7.99
CA LEU A 22 2.43 20.26 8.11
C LEU A 22 2.96 18.98 7.44
N SER A 23 3.45 18.05 8.24
CA SER A 23 3.78 16.69 7.79
C SER A 23 2.47 16.04 7.35
N SER A 24 2.16 16.17 6.06
CA SER A 24 1.09 15.44 5.42
C SER A 24 1.52 13.96 5.41
N HIS A 25 1.10 13.19 6.40
CA HIS A 25 1.24 11.75 6.36
C HIS A 25 0.37 11.26 5.19
N ALA A 26 1.00 10.76 4.14
CA ALA A 26 0.28 10.16 3.04
C ALA A 26 -0.53 8.98 3.60
N SER A 27 -1.84 8.95 3.28
CA SER A 27 -2.69 7.82 3.69
C SER A 27 -2.16 6.53 3.08
N GLU A 28 -1.97 5.49 3.90
CA GLU A 28 -1.64 4.15 3.44
C GLU A 28 -2.91 3.37 3.15
N LEU A 29 -2.88 2.49 2.16
CA LEU A 29 -4.00 1.63 1.81
C LEU A 29 -3.66 0.17 2.11
N PHE A 30 -4.45 -0.45 2.98
CA PHE A 30 -4.41 -1.88 3.23
C PHE A 30 -5.60 -2.55 2.53
N VAL A 31 -5.32 -3.47 1.61
CA VAL A 31 -6.34 -4.21 0.85
C VAL A 31 -6.33 -5.67 1.29
N ASN A 32 -7.40 -6.10 1.96
CA ASN A 32 -7.60 -7.50 2.35
C ASN A 32 -8.52 -8.17 1.34
N ILE A 33 -8.02 -9.19 0.65
CA ILE A 33 -8.78 -9.99 -0.32
C ILE A 33 -8.91 -11.40 0.25
N HIS A 34 -10.15 -11.87 0.43
CA HIS A 34 -10.45 -13.19 0.97
C HIS A 34 -11.43 -13.98 0.08
N SER A 35 -12.09 -13.30 -0.87
CA SER A 35 -13.03 -13.93 -1.78
C SER A 35 -12.34 -14.84 -2.80
N GLY A 36 -12.92 -16.01 -3.05
CA GLY A 36 -12.56 -16.87 -4.19
C GLY A 36 -13.11 -16.39 -5.54
N GLN A 37 -13.94 -15.35 -5.55
CA GLN A 37 -14.57 -14.82 -6.76
C GLN A 37 -13.58 -13.93 -7.53
N ALA A 38 -13.25 -14.29 -8.76
CA ALA A 38 -12.27 -13.57 -9.57
C ALA A 38 -12.60 -12.09 -9.76
N MET A 39 -13.89 -11.71 -9.87
CA MET A 39 -14.28 -10.31 -10.00
C MET A 39 -14.05 -9.52 -8.70
N ALA A 40 -14.33 -10.09 -7.53
CA ALA A 40 -14.05 -9.46 -6.25
C ALA A 40 -12.53 -9.26 -6.05
N GLN A 41 -11.75 -10.30 -6.33
CA GLN A 41 -10.29 -10.23 -6.34
C GLN A 41 -9.80 -9.13 -7.29
N GLY A 42 -10.31 -9.12 -8.53
CA GLY A 42 -9.96 -8.13 -9.55
C GLY A 42 -10.29 -6.70 -9.11
N ALA A 43 -11.44 -6.48 -8.48
CA ALA A 43 -11.84 -5.17 -7.95
C ALA A 43 -10.82 -4.66 -6.91
N GLY A 44 -10.45 -5.50 -5.95
CA GLY A 44 -9.44 -5.17 -4.95
C GLY A 44 -8.08 -4.82 -5.57
N LEU A 45 -7.62 -5.64 -6.53
CA LEU A 45 -6.34 -5.42 -7.21
C LEU A 45 -6.34 -4.16 -8.09
N VAL A 46 -7.47 -3.83 -8.73
CA VAL A 46 -7.62 -2.56 -9.49
C VAL A 46 -7.49 -1.36 -8.56
N LEU A 47 -8.20 -1.35 -7.43
CA LEU A 47 -8.13 -0.24 -6.47
C LEU A 47 -6.74 -0.12 -5.84
N ALA A 48 -6.09 -1.24 -5.49
CA ALA A 48 -4.70 -1.27 -5.04
C ALA A 48 -3.77 -0.64 -6.07
N GLY A 49 -3.93 -0.99 -7.35
CA GLY A 49 -3.12 -0.44 -8.44
C GLY A 49 -3.35 1.05 -8.67
N GLN A 50 -4.59 1.52 -8.58
CA GLN A 50 -4.91 2.94 -8.72
C GLN A 50 -4.36 3.77 -7.56
N ALA A 51 -4.38 3.23 -6.33
CA ALA A 51 -3.77 3.89 -5.17
C ALA A 51 -2.24 3.96 -5.31
N ALA A 52 -1.61 2.86 -5.72
CA ALA A 52 -0.16 2.82 -5.96
C ALA A 52 0.27 3.80 -7.07
N ALA A 53 -0.52 3.93 -8.15
CA ALA A 53 -0.29 4.89 -9.22
C ALA A 53 -0.34 6.35 -8.71
N GLN A 54 -1.14 6.62 -7.68
CA GLN A 54 -1.21 7.90 -6.98
C GLN A 54 -0.11 8.08 -5.91
N LYS A 55 0.87 7.17 -5.87
CA LYS A 55 1.99 7.19 -4.92
C LYS A 55 1.60 6.93 -3.46
N ALA A 56 0.39 6.44 -3.20
CA ALA A 56 0.03 5.97 -1.88
C ALA A 56 0.78 4.66 -1.57
N PRO A 57 1.32 4.48 -0.36
CA PRO A 57 1.80 3.18 0.09
C PRO A 57 0.63 2.20 0.10
N VAL A 58 0.84 1.01 -0.48
CA VAL A 58 -0.19 -0.03 -0.57
C VAL A 58 0.35 -1.35 -0.03
N ARG A 59 -0.45 -2.03 0.77
CA ARG A 59 -0.20 -3.40 1.24
C ARG A 59 -1.40 -4.26 0.90
N VAL A 60 -1.17 -5.43 0.32
CA VAL A 60 -2.21 -6.41 -0.04
C VAL A 60 -2.01 -7.66 0.80
N LEU A 61 -3.07 -8.11 1.46
CA LEU A 61 -3.14 -9.37 2.18
C LEU A 61 -4.15 -10.29 1.51
N LEU A 62 -3.71 -11.48 1.13
CA LEU A 62 -4.54 -12.52 0.53
C LEU A 62 -4.86 -13.56 1.60
N CYS A 63 -6.13 -13.75 1.90
CA CYS A 63 -6.59 -14.75 2.86
C CYS A 63 -7.58 -15.71 2.21
N ASP A 64 -7.79 -16.87 2.86
CA ASP A 64 -8.74 -17.87 2.40
C ASP A 64 -8.55 -18.20 0.91
N ALA A 65 -9.60 -18.37 0.15
CA ALA A 65 -9.57 -18.73 -1.27
C ALA A 65 -8.83 -17.72 -2.17
N ALA A 66 -8.67 -16.46 -1.73
CA ALA A 66 -7.88 -15.50 -2.46
C ALA A 66 -6.37 -15.80 -2.43
N GLY A 67 -5.88 -16.59 -1.50
CA GLY A 67 -4.49 -17.04 -1.48
C GLY A 67 -4.08 -17.80 -2.74
N ASP A 68 -5.03 -18.49 -3.38
CA ASP A 68 -4.80 -19.26 -4.61
C ASP A 68 -4.22 -18.43 -5.76
N ILE A 69 -4.53 -17.12 -5.83
CA ILE A 69 -3.98 -16.27 -6.89
C ILE A 69 -2.47 -16.03 -6.74
N ALA A 70 -1.92 -16.32 -5.58
CA ALA A 70 -0.49 -16.22 -5.31
C ALA A 70 0.28 -17.54 -5.53
N VAL A 71 -0.41 -18.66 -5.82
CA VAL A 71 0.24 -19.98 -6.00
C VAL A 71 0.64 -20.18 -7.45
N VAL A 72 1.87 -20.65 -7.68
CA VAL A 72 2.39 -20.96 -9.02
C VAL A 72 1.56 -22.07 -9.67
N GLY A 73 1.25 -21.94 -10.97
CA GLY A 73 0.59 -22.96 -11.76
C GLY A 73 -0.92 -23.07 -11.57
N LYS A 74 -1.56 -22.20 -10.78
CA LYS A 74 -3.01 -22.16 -10.68
C LYS A 74 -3.65 -21.66 -11.98
N GLU A 75 -4.63 -22.38 -12.48
CA GLU A 75 -5.46 -21.94 -13.59
C GLU A 75 -6.52 -20.97 -13.08
N LEU A 76 -6.49 -19.74 -13.61
CA LEU A 76 -7.35 -18.65 -13.19
C LEU A 76 -8.07 -18.04 -14.39
N PRO A 77 -9.35 -17.62 -14.23
CA PRO A 77 -10.09 -17.01 -15.30
C PRO A 77 -9.50 -15.65 -15.69
N LYS A 78 -9.59 -15.32 -16.98
CA LYS A 78 -9.22 -14.02 -17.48
C LYS A 78 -10.36 -13.02 -17.32
N LEU A 79 -10.03 -11.82 -16.87
CA LEU A 79 -10.97 -10.72 -16.66
C LEU A 79 -10.92 -9.73 -17.82
N LYS A 80 -12.08 -9.33 -18.30
CA LYS A 80 -12.25 -8.26 -19.29
C LYS A 80 -12.04 -6.87 -18.63
N PRO A 81 -11.68 -5.83 -19.42
CA PRO A 81 -11.44 -5.84 -20.88
C PRO A 81 -10.04 -6.27 -21.31
N LYS A 82 -9.08 -6.42 -20.37
CA LYS A 82 -7.66 -6.64 -20.68
C LYS A 82 -7.28 -8.12 -20.91
N ASP A 83 -8.19 -9.05 -20.71
CA ASP A 83 -7.94 -10.49 -20.78
C ASP A 83 -6.78 -10.97 -19.90
N VAL A 84 -6.68 -10.44 -18.68
CA VAL A 84 -5.64 -10.79 -17.69
C VAL A 84 -6.24 -11.54 -16.52
N THR A 85 -5.46 -12.47 -15.94
CA THR A 85 -5.84 -13.15 -14.70
C THR A 85 -5.56 -12.28 -13.48
N THR A 86 -6.21 -12.58 -12.35
CA THR A 86 -5.93 -11.91 -11.06
C THR A 86 -4.48 -12.11 -10.62
N GLN A 87 -3.84 -13.25 -10.93
CA GLN A 87 -2.42 -13.45 -10.68
C GLN A 87 -1.54 -12.50 -11.51
N GLN A 88 -1.85 -12.28 -12.79
CA GLN A 88 -1.13 -11.33 -13.62
C GLN A 88 -1.28 -9.88 -13.11
N MET A 89 -2.48 -9.52 -12.60
CA MET A 89 -2.69 -8.22 -11.95
C MET A 89 -1.85 -8.10 -10.68
N LEU A 90 -1.81 -9.15 -9.86
CA LEU A 90 -1.01 -9.22 -8.65
C LEU A 90 0.49 -9.05 -8.95
N GLN A 91 0.99 -9.74 -9.98
CA GLN A 91 2.37 -9.59 -10.44
C GLN A 91 2.70 -8.15 -10.88
N GLY A 92 1.74 -7.48 -11.50
CA GLY A 92 1.86 -6.05 -11.86
C GLY A 92 2.03 -5.16 -10.63
N LEU A 93 1.25 -5.41 -9.57
CA LEU A 93 1.37 -4.70 -8.28
C LEU A 93 2.74 -4.94 -7.63
N ILE A 94 3.20 -6.18 -7.59
CA ILE A 94 4.51 -6.54 -7.03
C ILE A 94 5.63 -5.79 -7.78
N LYS A 95 5.58 -5.74 -9.11
CA LYS A 95 6.55 -5.00 -9.93
C LYS A 95 6.53 -3.50 -9.68
N SER A 96 5.39 -2.94 -9.26
CA SER A 96 5.27 -1.53 -8.88
C SER A 96 5.66 -1.24 -7.42
N GLY A 97 6.15 -2.24 -6.68
CA GLY A 97 6.64 -2.09 -5.31
C GLY A 97 5.57 -2.25 -4.23
N VAL A 98 4.39 -2.73 -4.59
CA VAL A 98 3.34 -3.05 -3.60
C VAL A 98 3.74 -4.27 -2.80
N LYS A 99 3.64 -4.19 -1.47
CA LYS A 99 3.86 -5.32 -0.58
C LYS A 99 2.67 -6.28 -0.66
N VAL A 100 2.92 -7.53 -1.04
CA VAL A 100 1.89 -8.58 -1.16
C VAL A 100 2.24 -9.75 -0.26
N GLU A 101 1.28 -10.18 0.54
CA GLU A 101 1.43 -11.28 1.49
C GLU A 101 0.23 -12.22 1.43
N VAL A 102 0.45 -13.49 1.76
CA VAL A 102 -0.62 -14.43 2.09
C VAL A 102 -0.77 -14.52 3.60
N CYS A 103 -2.00 -14.63 4.11
CA CYS A 103 -2.22 -14.69 5.54
C CYS A 103 -1.57 -15.96 6.16
N ALA A 104 -1.17 -15.87 7.42
CA ALA A 104 -0.41 -16.92 8.10
C ALA A 104 -1.14 -18.27 8.15
N LEU A 105 -2.46 -18.28 8.06
CA LEU A 105 -3.27 -19.49 8.07
C LEU A 105 -3.35 -20.18 6.69
N TYR A 106 -3.04 -19.47 5.61
CA TYR A 106 -3.25 -19.98 4.27
C TYR A 106 -2.39 -21.22 3.96
N LEU A 107 -1.07 -21.11 4.08
CA LEU A 107 -0.16 -22.19 3.73
C LEU A 107 -0.40 -23.48 4.53
N PRO A 108 -0.48 -23.44 5.88
CA PRO A 108 -0.66 -24.66 6.67
C PRO A 108 -2.02 -25.33 6.47
N ASN A 109 -3.05 -24.58 6.06
CA ASN A 109 -4.39 -25.14 5.85
C ASN A 109 -4.67 -25.58 4.41
N THR A 110 -3.80 -25.19 3.46
CA THR A 110 -3.94 -25.58 2.03
C THR A 110 -2.89 -26.59 1.59
N GLY A 111 -1.93 -26.93 2.44
CA GLY A 111 -0.84 -27.84 2.13
C GLY A 111 0.23 -27.26 1.21
N HIS A 112 0.21 -25.94 0.97
CA HIS A 112 1.23 -25.25 0.19
C HIS A 112 2.42 -24.84 1.06
N ALA A 113 3.60 -24.83 0.46
CA ALA A 113 4.81 -24.25 1.05
C ALA A 113 5.04 -22.82 0.56
N ALA A 114 5.90 -22.07 1.25
CA ALA A 114 6.27 -20.72 0.81
C ALA A 114 6.96 -20.71 -0.58
N SER A 115 7.62 -21.81 -0.94
CA SER A 115 8.21 -22.00 -2.27
C SER A 115 7.20 -22.12 -3.43
N ASP A 116 5.93 -22.39 -3.11
CA ASP A 116 4.86 -22.52 -4.10
C ASP A 116 4.26 -21.16 -4.45
N LEU A 117 4.64 -20.12 -3.72
CA LEU A 117 4.17 -18.76 -3.99
C LEU A 117 4.92 -18.13 -5.19
N ILE A 118 4.23 -17.31 -5.95
CA ILE A 118 4.86 -16.52 -7.01
C ILE A 118 5.91 -15.56 -6.42
N PRO A 119 6.98 -15.24 -7.16
CA PRO A 119 8.02 -14.34 -6.68
C PRO A 119 7.45 -12.99 -6.19
N GLY A 120 7.92 -12.54 -5.03
CA GLY A 120 7.50 -11.28 -4.41
C GLY A 120 6.32 -11.37 -3.45
N VAL A 121 5.71 -12.56 -3.31
CA VAL A 121 4.72 -12.84 -2.26
C VAL A 121 5.39 -13.57 -1.10
N THR A 122 5.07 -13.14 0.12
CA THR A 122 5.59 -13.76 1.35
C THR A 122 4.46 -14.10 2.33
N PRO A 123 4.65 -15.08 3.22
CA PRO A 123 3.73 -15.28 4.33
C PRO A 123 3.72 -14.07 5.26
N ALA A 124 2.53 -13.62 5.67
CA ALA A 124 2.37 -12.51 6.59
C ALA A 124 2.74 -12.90 8.02
N ASN A 125 3.36 -11.98 8.75
CA ASN A 125 3.45 -12.06 10.20
C ASN A 125 2.21 -11.42 10.81
N PRO A 126 1.38 -12.14 11.59
CA PRO A 126 0.15 -11.59 12.15
C PRO A 126 0.37 -10.39 13.07
N ALA A 127 1.46 -10.37 13.85
CA ALA A 127 1.78 -9.24 14.72
C ALA A 127 2.10 -7.96 13.92
N ASP A 128 2.85 -8.11 12.81
CA ASP A 128 3.17 -6.98 11.93
C ASP A 128 1.94 -6.45 11.19
N VAL A 129 1.05 -7.35 10.76
CA VAL A 129 -0.22 -6.96 10.13
C VAL A 129 -1.09 -6.19 11.12
N ALA A 130 -1.24 -6.70 12.35
CA ALA A 130 -2.02 -6.04 13.39
C ALA A 130 -1.44 -4.66 13.75
N ALA A 131 -0.12 -4.57 13.95
CA ALA A 131 0.55 -3.30 14.23
C ALA A 131 0.37 -2.30 13.08
N HIS A 132 0.38 -2.77 11.83
CA HIS A 132 0.14 -1.92 10.67
C HIS A 132 -1.30 -1.39 10.64
N LEU A 133 -2.28 -2.25 10.89
CA LEU A 133 -3.71 -1.87 10.88
C LEU A 133 -4.10 -0.90 12.00
N LEU A 134 -3.33 -0.87 13.11
CA LEU A 134 -3.56 0.05 14.22
C LEU A 134 -3.02 1.47 13.97
N LYS A 135 -2.32 1.70 12.87
CA LYS A 135 -1.84 3.04 12.53
C LYS A 135 -2.99 3.92 12.04
N PRO A 136 -3.11 5.17 12.52
CA PRO A 136 -4.24 6.06 12.20
C PRO A 136 -4.30 6.46 10.72
N GLU A 137 -3.16 6.44 10.00
CA GLU A 137 -3.09 6.77 8.57
C GLU A 137 -3.51 5.62 7.64
N VAL A 138 -3.68 4.38 8.14
CA VAL A 138 -4.02 3.22 7.33
C VAL A 138 -5.53 3.14 7.10
N LYS A 139 -5.91 3.15 5.84
CA LYS A 139 -7.28 2.88 5.38
C LYS A 139 -7.38 1.45 4.89
N THR A 140 -8.44 0.76 5.29
CA THR A 140 -8.64 -0.66 4.96
C THR A 140 -9.80 -0.85 3.99
N LEU A 141 -9.56 -1.68 2.96
CA LEU A 141 -10.60 -2.19 2.06
C LEU A 141 -10.63 -3.72 2.14
N GLY A 142 -11.84 -4.30 2.10
CA GLY A 142 -12.07 -5.75 2.10
C GLY A 142 -12.84 -6.20 0.85
N PHE A 143 -12.45 -7.38 0.29
CA PHE A 143 -13.05 -8.00 -0.91
C PHE A 143 -13.20 -9.51 -0.75
#